data_6e46a91f55cceb1daff9e0e26d4d9eeb
#
_entry.id   6e46a91f55cceb1daff9e0e26d4d9eeb
#
_cell.length_a   1.000
_cell.length_b   1.000
_cell.length_c   1.000
_cell.angle_alpha   90.00
_cell.angle_beta   90.00
_cell.angle_gamma   90.00
#
_symmetry.space_group_name_H-M   'P 1'
#
loop_
_entity.id
_entity.type
_entity.pdbx_description
1 polymer ?
#
loop_
_entity_poly.entity_id
_entity_poly.type
_entity_poly.pdbx_seq_one_letter_code
_entity_poly.pdbx_strand_id
1 'polypeptide(L)'
;MGSESIILIAALLLWLAGFLLLARIRSRPPVAPRTAAPASLSIIIPARNEEFNLPALLRSINTQAIRPFEVIVVDDASTDRTAEIARQLGASVIASQSLPDSWRGKTWACQQGANVARGDLLLFVDADTWFETDGLARILASYDTGALSVGPYHAVQKPYEQLSAFFNLIMVAGTVPHGLFGQMLLVDQESYQRVGGHDAVKGYILENFRLAQRFHETGIPSRSMTGKGELAFRMYPNGLAELVEGWTKGFASGAGHTPKPVLLLIVAWLTGMMLPVGWLAFSVWAALVYLLFALQLGVMFRRVGAFRWHTALFYPVPLIFYFAVFAWSMLRSGRQVTWKGRTIRAD
;
A
#
# COMPACT_ATOMS: atom_id res chain seq x y z
N MET A 1 27.27 33.56 -13.33
CA MET A 1 26.92 32.46 -12.40
C MET A 1 27.73 31.24 -12.82
N GLY A 2 28.46 30.61 -11.92
CA GLY A 2 29.18 29.36 -12.20
C GLY A 2 28.21 28.20 -12.40
N SER A 3 28.65 27.13 -13.05
CA SER A 3 27.85 25.91 -13.29
C SER A 3 27.24 25.33 -12.00
N GLU A 4 27.98 25.39 -10.89
CA GLU A 4 27.52 24.98 -9.56
C GLU A 4 26.27 25.75 -9.13
N SER A 5 26.30 27.09 -9.22
CA SER A 5 25.16 27.92 -8.78
C SER A 5 23.88 27.58 -9.58
N ILE A 6 23.99 27.31 -10.86
CA ILE A 6 22.86 26.93 -11.71
C ILE A 6 22.30 25.58 -11.26
N ILE A 7 23.18 24.60 -11.00
CA ILE A 7 22.78 23.25 -10.56
C ILE A 7 22.06 23.31 -9.18
N LEU A 8 22.58 24.08 -8.23
CA LEU A 8 22.00 24.20 -6.90
C LEU A 8 20.66 24.94 -6.91
N ILE A 9 20.52 25.99 -7.75
CA ILE A 9 19.23 26.65 -7.93
C ILE A 9 18.20 25.69 -8.55
N ALA A 10 18.61 24.92 -9.57
CA ALA A 10 17.74 23.90 -10.12
C ALA A 10 17.33 22.86 -9.06
N ALA A 11 18.27 22.40 -8.23
CA ALA A 11 17.99 21.48 -7.14
C ALA A 11 16.98 22.07 -6.13
N LEU A 12 17.10 23.33 -5.76
CA LEU A 12 16.16 24.01 -4.88
C LEU A 12 14.75 24.13 -5.49
N LEU A 13 14.66 24.46 -6.78
CA LEU A 13 13.38 24.50 -7.48
C LEU A 13 12.70 23.11 -7.51
N LEU A 14 13.50 22.08 -7.76
CA LEU A 14 13.01 20.70 -7.76
C LEU A 14 12.68 20.19 -6.34
N TRP A 15 13.37 20.68 -5.31
CA TRP A 15 13.04 20.43 -3.91
C TRP A 15 11.63 20.93 -3.55
N LEU A 16 11.21 22.08 -4.10
CA LEU A 16 9.85 22.61 -3.89
C LEU A 16 8.78 21.62 -4.39
N ALA A 17 9.05 20.84 -5.44
CA ALA A 17 8.15 19.79 -5.90
C ALA A 17 7.83 18.74 -4.82
N GLY A 18 8.77 18.48 -3.91
CA GLY A 18 8.57 17.60 -2.78
C GLY A 18 7.48 18.06 -1.81
N PHE A 19 7.20 19.36 -1.68
CA PHE A 19 6.09 19.85 -0.83
C PHE A 19 4.72 19.53 -1.43
N LEU A 20 4.60 19.50 -2.75
CA LEU A 20 3.39 19.04 -3.42
C LEU A 20 3.15 17.55 -3.17
N LEU A 21 4.21 16.73 -3.21
CA LEU A 21 4.13 15.32 -2.82
C LEU A 21 3.80 15.16 -1.33
N LEU A 22 4.43 15.96 -0.47
CA LEU A 22 4.18 15.97 0.97
C LEU A 22 2.73 16.35 1.30
N ALA A 23 2.14 17.27 0.56
CA ALA A 23 0.73 17.63 0.69
C ALA A 23 -0.21 16.46 0.33
N ARG A 24 0.15 15.66 -0.68
CA ARG A 24 -0.61 14.46 -1.07
C ARG A 24 -0.63 13.40 0.04
N ILE A 25 0.53 13.12 0.64
CA ILE A 25 0.68 12.14 1.73
C ILE A 25 0.38 12.75 3.11
N ARG A 26 -0.35 13.86 3.16
CA ARG A 26 -0.70 14.52 4.42
C ARG A 26 -1.52 13.58 5.29
N SER A 27 -1.03 13.29 6.48
CA SER A 27 -1.85 12.64 7.51
C SER A 27 -3.04 13.54 7.80
N ARG A 28 -4.23 12.99 7.80
CA ARG A 28 -5.41 13.72 8.29
C ARG A 28 -5.23 13.98 9.78
N PRO A 29 -5.80 15.08 10.31
CA PRO A 29 -5.94 15.20 11.75
C PRO A 29 -6.68 13.95 12.26
N PRO A 30 -6.30 13.42 13.44
CA PRO A 30 -6.98 12.26 14.00
C PRO A 30 -8.49 12.55 14.05
N VAL A 31 -9.27 11.80 13.29
CA VAL A 31 -10.72 11.82 13.42
C VAL A 31 -11.00 11.14 14.73
N ALA A 32 -11.86 11.74 15.56
CA ALA A 32 -12.29 11.10 16.80
C ALA A 32 -12.86 9.70 16.46
N PRO A 33 -12.48 8.66 17.21
CA PRO A 33 -12.98 7.31 16.96
C PRO A 33 -14.50 7.31 16.97
N ARG A 34 -15.11 6.61 16.03
CA ARG A 34 -16.56 6.42 16.05
C ARG A 34 -16.91 5.55 17.25
N THR A 35 -17.77 6.01 18.11
CA THR A 35 -18.20 5.29 19.33
C THR A 35 -19.40 4.38 19.10
N ALA A 36 -20.21 4.69 18.08
CA ALA A 36 -21.34 3.85 17.70
C ALA A 36 -20.91 2.87 16.59
N ALA A 37 -21.35 1.62 16.72
CA ALA A 37 -21.22 0.67 15.61
C ALA A 37 -21.94 1.24 14.38
N PRO A 38 -21.29 1.23 13.20
CA PRO A 38 -21.97 1.54 11.96
C PRO A 38 -23.04 0.48 11.67
N ALA A 39 -23.79 0.67 10.59
CA ALA A 39 -24.42 -0.42 9.86
C ALA A 39 -23.51 -1.66 9.87
N SER A 40 -24.10 -2.85 9.82
CA SER A 40 -23.38 -4.12 10.02
C SER A 40 -22.11 -4.22 9.12
N LEU A 41 -20.96 -4.52 9.73
CA LEU A 41 -19.66 -4.60 9.06
C LEU A 41 -19.21 -6.05 8.87
N SER A 42 -19.04 -6.50 7.63
CA SER A 42 -18.37 -7.76 7.30
C SER A 42 -16.90 -7.51 6.95
N ILE A 43 -15.98 -8.16 7.66
CA ILE A 43 -14.56 -8.16 7.33
C ILE A 43 -14.25 -9.41 6.51
N ILE A 44 -13.68 -9.24 5.31
CA ILE A 44 -13.35 -10.30 4.37
C ILE A 44 -11.83 -10.36 4.21
N ILE A 45 -11.24 -11.52 4.52
CA ILE A 45 -9.80 -11.75 4.54
C ILE A 45 -9.47 -12.87 3.56
N PRO A 46 -8.97 -12.57 2.35
CA PRO A 46 -8.42 -13.59 1.47
C PRO A 46 -7.10 -14.10 2.06
N ALA A 47 -6.97 -15.42 2.24
CA ALA A 47 -5.80 -16.01 2.86
C ALA A 47 -5.28 -17.23 2.08
N ARG A 48 -3.96 -17.30 1.86
CA ARG A 48 -3.27 -18.46 1.31
C ARG A 48 -1.88 -18.58 1.92
N ASN A 49 -1.67 -19.65 2.71
CA ASN A 49 -0.43 -19.88 3.43
C ASN A 49 -0.01 -18.67 4.29
N GLU A 50 -0.89 -18.29 5.22
CA GLU A 50 -0.75 -17.11 6.08
C GLU A 50 -0.68 -17.47 7.56
N GLU A 51 -0.28 -18.69 7.91
CA GLU A 51 -0.21 -19.14 9.32
C GLU A 51 0.61 -18.21 10.22
N PHE A 52 1.61 -17.49 9.67
CA PHE A 52 2.46 -16.57 10.42
C PHE A 52 1.88 -15.15 10.51
N ASN A 53 1.15 -14.67 9.50
CA ASN A 53 0.65 -13.30 9.43
C ASN A 53 -0.77 -13.15 9.96
N LEU A 54 -1.68 -14.06 9.57
CA LEU A 54 -3.08 -14.02 9.93
C LEU A 54 -3.37 -13.88 11.44
N PRO A 55 -2.59 -14.50 12.37
CA PRO A 55 -2.79 -14.30 13.79
C PRO A 55 -2.68 -12.85 14.26
N ALA A 56 -1.78 -12.05 13.66
CA ALA A 56 -1.63 -10.65 14.02
C ALA A 56 -2.87 -9.84 13.64
N LEU A 57 -3.38 -10.04 12.44
CA LEU A 57 -4.60 -9.38 11.97
C LEU A 57 -5.81 -9.76 12.83
N LEU A 58 -6.10 -11.05 13.03
CA LEU A 58 -7.28 -11.49 13.78
C LEU A 58 -7.24 -11.06 15.24
N ARG A 59 -6.08 -11.11 15.90
CA ARG A 59 -5.92 -10.58 17.27
C ARG A 59 -6.15 -9.07 17.30
N SER A 60 -5.65 -8.33 16.30
CA SER A 60 -5.86 -6.88 16.23
C SER A 60 -7.33 -6.54 16.03
N ILE A 61 -8.09 -7.31 15.24
CA ILE A 61 -9.55 -7.15 15.09
C ILE A 61 -10.25 -7.44 16.44
N ASN A 62 -9.85 -8.51 17.12
CA ASN A 62 -10.45 -8.91 18.40
C ASN A 62 -10.21 -7.91 19.55
N THR A 63 -9.24 -7.01 19.42
CA THR A 63 -8.94 -5.97 20.42
C THR A 63 -9.56 -4.61 20.09
N GLN A 64 -10.19 -4.44 18.91
CA GLN A 64 -10.84 -3.18 18.54
C GLN A 64 -12.06 -2.90 19.43
N ALA A 65 -12.30 -1.62 19.74
CA ALA A 65 -13.48 -1.20 20.49
C ALA A 65 -14.78 -1.44 19.70
N ILE A 66 -14.74 -1.26 18.37
CA ILE A 66 -15.85 -1.59 17.47
C ILE A 66 -15.74 -3.05 17.04
N ARG A 67 -16.78 -3.84 17.32
CA ARG A 67 -16.86 -5.23 16.87
C ARG A 67 -17.48 -5.32 15.48
N PRO A 68 -16.85 -6.03 14.53
CA PRO A 68 -17.50 -6.35 13.26
C PRO A 68 -18.71 -7.27 13.51
N PHE A 69 -19.67 -7.22 12.59
CA PHE A 69 -20.79 -8.16 12.58
C PHE A 69 -20.30 -9.59 12.31
N GLU A 70 -19.35 -9.74 11.41
CA GLU A 70 -18.71 -11.00 11.09
C GLU A 70 -17.28 -10.80 10.56
N VAL A 71 -16.43 -11.82 10.72
CA VAL A 71 -15.10 -11.91 10.13
C VAL A 71 -15.06 -13.20 9.31
N ILE A 72 -14.85 -13.06 8.00
CA ILE A 72 -14.84 -14.15 7.03
C ILE A 72 -13.42 -14.31 6.49
N VAL A 73 -12.79 -15.44 6.77
CA VAL A 73 -11.51 -15.83 6.14
C VAL A 73 -11.82 -16.75 4.97
N VAL A 74 -11.40 -16.37 3.78
CA VAL A 74 -11.51 -17.20 2.57
C VAL A 74 -10.19 -17.89 2.35
N ASP A 75 -10.14 -19.17 2.67
CA ASP A 75 -8.93 -20.00 2.55
C ASP A 75 -8.75 -20.48 1.11
N ASP A 76 -7.82 -19.85 0.37
CA ASP A 76 -7.51 -20.18 -1.03
C ASP A 76 -6.56 -21.38 -1.13
N ALA A 77 -7.04 -22.54 -0.70
CA ALA A 77 -6.32 -23.81 -0.72
C ALA A 77 -4.94 -23.74 -0.05
N SER A 78 -4.90 -23.26 1.21
CA SER A 78 -3.69 -23.28 2.03
C SER A 78 -3.24 -24.73 2.32
N THR A 79 -1.93 -24.91 2.41
CA THR A 79 -1.28 -26.18 2.77
C THR A 79 -0.68 -26.17 4.17
N ASP A 80 -0.79 -25.03 4.86
CA ASP A 80 -0.33 -24.79 6.23
C ASP A 80 -1.53 -24.71 7.19
N ARG A 81 -1.32 -24.22 8.40
CA ARG A 81 -2.35 -24.12 9.45
C ARG A 81 -3.27 -22.91 9.35
N THR A 82 -3.29 -22.19 8.23
CA THR A 82 -4.08 -20.96 8.02
C THR A 82 -5.53 -21.13 8.44
N ALA A 83 -6.23 -22.13 7.91
CA ALA A 83 -7.67 -22.36 8.19
C ALA A 83 -7.94 -22.75 9.65
N GLU A 84 -7.06 -23.56 10.25
CA GLU A 84 -7.13 -23.94 11.66
C GLU A 84 -7.02 -22.73 12.57
N ILE A 85 -5.98 -21.91 12.36
CA ILE A 85 -5.71 -20.69 13.14
C ILE A 85 -6.85 -19.68 13.01
N ALA A 86 -7.42 -19.52 11.82
CA ALA A 86 -8.55 -18.64 11.60
C ALA A 86 -9.76 -19.01 12.48
N ARG A 87 -10.11 -20.32 12.53
CA ARG A 87 -11.22 -20.81 13.36
C ARG A 87 -10.92 -20.65 14.84
N GLN A 88 -9.71 -20.96 15.30
CA GLN A 88 -9.28 -20.81 16.70
C GLN A 88 -9.38 -19.36 17.18
N LEU A 89 -9.18 -18.37 16.28
CA LEU A 89 -9.27 -16.94 16.57
C LEU A 89 -10.66 -16.34 16.32
N GLY A 90 -11.68 -17.18 16.09
CA GLY A 90 -13.08 -16.78 16.04
C GLY A 90 -13.57 -16.31 14.66
N ALA A 91 -12.82 -16.51 13.60
CA ALA A 91 -13.28 -16.19 12.26
C ALA A 91 -14.11 -17.33 11.65
N SER A 92 -15.10 -16.97 10.85
CA SER A 92 -15.79 -17.91 9.94
C SER A 92 -14.85 -18.23 8.78
N VAL A 93 -14.61 -19.52 8.52
CA VAL A 93 -13.71 -19.94 7.43
C VAL A 93 -14.51 -20.60 6.34
N ILE A 94 -14.39 -20.07 5.12
CA ILE A 94 -14.90 -20.72 3.90
C ILE A 94 -13.71 -21.22 3.07
N ALA A 95 -13.78 -22.47 2.62
CA ALA A 95 -12.82 -22.98 1.66
C ALA A 95 -13.12 -22.39 0.27
N SER A 96 -12.12 -21.82 -0.36
CA SER A 96 -12.26 -21.31 -1.73
C SER A 96 -12.61 -22.44 -2.69
N GLN A 97 -13.56 -22.20 -3.57
CA GLN A 97 -13.85 -23.07 -4.69
C GLN A 97 -12.66 -23.10 -5.66
N SER A 98 -12.63 -24.09 -6.55
CA SER A 98 -11.60 -24.18 -7.60
C SER A 98 -11.50 -22.86 -8.38
N LEU A 99 -10.26 -22.41 -8.60
CA LEU A 99 -9.99 -21.16 -9.30
C LEU A 99 -10.40 -21.27 -10.78
N PRO A 100 -11.36 -20.46 -11.26
CA PRO A 100 -11.71 -20.44 -12.68
C PRO A 100 -10.60 -19.84 -13.54
N ASP A 101 -10.49 -20.21 -14.81
CA ASP A 101 -9.38 -19.83 -15.70
C ASP A 101 -9.15 -18.32 -15.85
N SER A 102 -10.20 -17.51 -15.77
CA SER A 102 -10.11 -16.06 -15.93
C SER A 102 -9.87 -15.28 -14.63
N TRP A 103 -9.76 -15.97 -13.48
CA TRP A 103 -9.62 -15.36 -12.18
C TRP A 103 -8.18 -15.40 -11.64
N ARG A 104 -7.87 -14.47 -10.75
CA ARG A 104 -6.70 -14.54 -9.87
C ARG A 104 -7.14 -14.99 -8.47
N GLY A 105 -6.25 -15.69 -7.74
CA GLY A 105 -6.60 -16.28 -6.44
C GLY A 105 -7.17 -15.26 -5.45
N LYS A 106 -6.51 -14.12 -5.28
CA LYS A 106 -6.98 -13.06 -4.38
C LYS A 106 -8.35 -12.50 -4.78
N THR A 107 -8.52 -12.11 -6.04
CA THR A 107 -9.79 -11.55 -6.53
C THR A 107 -10.93 -12.58 -6.43
N TRP A 108 -10.65 -13.86 -6.70
CA TRP A 108 -11.61 -14.93 -6.52
C TRP A 108 -12.01 -15.15 -5.07
N ALA A 109 -11.04 -15.17 -4.15
CA ALA A 109 -11.30 -15.25 -2.73
C ALA A 109 -12.12 -14.06 -2.21
N CYS A 110 -11.76 -12.82 -2.61
CA CYS A 110 -12.52 -11.62 -2.26
C CYS A 110 -13.96 -11.70 -2.76
N GLN A 111 -14.18 -12.12 -4.01
CA GLN A 111 -15.53 -12.27 -4.58
C GLN A 111 -16.36 -13.29 -3.82
N GLN A 112 -15.80 -14.47 -3.49
CA GLN A 112 -16.51 -15.49 -2.72
C GLN A 112 -16.86 -15.00 -1.31
N GLY A 113 -15.94 -14.28 -0.64
CA GLY A 113 -16.20 -13.66 0.64
C GLY A 113 -17.35 -12.64 0.57
N ALA A 114 -17.34 -11.77 -0.47
CA ALA A 114 -18.42 -10.81 -0.69
C ALA A 114 -19.78 -11.44 -0.94
N ASN A 115 -19.80 -12.59 -1.66
CA ASN A 115 -21.06 -13.29 -1.96
C ASN A 115 -21.75 -13.88 -0.72
N VAL A 116 -21.01 -14.17 0.35
CA VAL A 116 -21.55 -14.74 1.59
C VAL A 116 -21.65 -13.71 2.71
N ALA A 117 -21.05 -12.55 2.54
CA ALA A 117 -21.10 -11.47 3.51
C ALA A 117 -22.52 -10.90 3.64
N ARG A 118 -22.93 -10.60 4.90
CA ARG A 118 -24.27 -10.15 5.24
C ARG A 118 -24.29 -8.73 5.81
N GLY A 119 -23.13 -8.10 5.94
CA GLY A 119 -23.03 -6.73 6.42
C GLY A 119 -23.34 -5.71 5.35
N ASP A 120 -23.85 -4.55 5.74
CA ASP A 120 -24.10 -3.42 4.83
C ASP A 120 -22.79 -2.81 4.32
N LEU A 121 -21.72 -2.92 5.14
CA LEU A 121 -20.35 -2.52 4.79
C LEU A 121 -19.46 -3.74 4.63
N LEU A 122 -18.70 -3.76 3.55
CA LEU A 122 -17.70 -4.77 3.24
C LEU A 122 -16.31 -4.17 3.43
N LEU A 123 -15.50 -4.79 4.28
CA LEU A 123 -14.10 -4.43 4.50
C LEU A 123 -13.21 -5.58 4.03
N PHE A 124 -12.61 -5.43 2.86
CA PHE A 124 -11.58 -6.34 2.38
C PHE A 124 -10.25 -5.93 3.01
N VAL A 125 -9.52 -6.87 3.57
CA VAL A 125 -8.21 -6.60 4.19
C VAL A 125 -7.26 -7.77 4.01
N ASP A 126 -5.99 -7.49 3.63
CA ASP A 126 -4.97 -8.52 3.42
C ASP A 126 -4.51 -9.12 4.76
N ALA A 127 -4.26 -10.42 4.76
CA ALA A 127 -3.91 -11.21 5.93
C ALA A 127 -2.58 -10.80 6.60
N ASP A 128 -1.70 -10.09 5.90
CA ASP A 128 -0.38 -9.60 6.36
C ASP A 128 -0.42 -8.19 6.97
N THR A 129 -1.62 -7.69 7.26
CA THR A 129 -1.85 -6.39 7.92
C THR A 129 -2.28 -6.57 9.37
N TRP A 130 -2.36 -5.47 10.14
CA TRP A 130 -3.02 -5.41 11.45
C TRP A 130 -3.53 -4.00 11.73
N PHE A 131 -4.62 -3.91 12.48
CA PHE A 131 -5.14 -2.64 12.96
C PHE A 131 -4.35 -2.15 14.17
N GLU A 132 -4.01 -0.86 14.20
CA GLU A 132 -3.50 -0.18 15.37
C GLU A 132 -4.62 0.04 16.40
N THR A 133 -4.29 0.48 17.62
CA THR A 133 -5.29 0.79 18.65
C THR A 133 -6.31 1.79 18.12
N ASP A 134 -7.60 1.45 18.22
CA ASP A 134 -8.75 2.21 17.67
C ASP A 134 -8.69 2.43 16.15
N GLY A 135 -7.81 1.71 15.43
CA GLY A 135 -7.59 1.90 14.00
C GLY A 135 -8.85 1.68 13.18
N LEU A 136 -9.59 0.61 13.46
CA LEU A 136 -10.86 0.33 12.78
C LEU A 136 -11.90 1.44 13.03
N ALA A 137 -12.01 1.93 14.26
CA ALA A 137 -12.92 3.01 14.62
C ALA A 137 -12.60 4.32 13.88
N ARG A 138 -11.31 4.64 13.70
CA ARG A 138 -10.86 5.82 12.93
C ARG A 138 -11.11 5.67 11.43
N ILE A 139 -10.89 4.48 10.89
CA ILE A 139 -11.19 4.17 9.47
C ILE A 139 -12.70 4.35 9.23
N LEU A 140 -13.54 3.78 10.08
CA LEU A 140 -14.99 3.90 9.98
C LEU A 140 -15.47 5.35 10.17
N ALA A 141 -14.85 6.12 11.07
CA ALA A 141 -15.15 7.54 11.24
C ALA A 141 -14.72 8.39 10.03
N SER A 142 -13.74 7.90 9.26
CA SER A 142 -13.29 8.53 8.02
C SER A 142 -14.13 8.11 6.81
N TYR A 143 -14.95 7.08 6.92
CA TYR A 143 -15.82 6.62 5.84
C TYR A 143 -17.08 7.48 5.77
N ASP A 144 -17.48 7.81 4.57
CA ASP A 144 -18.69 8.59 4.28
C ASP A 144 -19.59 7.80 3.32
N THR A 145 -19.15 7.62 2.08
CA THR A 145 -19.88 6.89 1.04
C THR A 145 -18.91 6.34 -0.02
N GLY A 146 -19.36 5.38 -0.81
CA GLY A 146 -18.63 4.79 -1.92
C GLY A 146 -17.48 3.92 -1.45
N ALA A 147 -16.23 4.23 -1.83
CA ALA A 147 -15.05 3.45 -1.48
C ALA A 147 -14.02 4.27 -0.69
N LEU A 148 -13.52 3.69 0.41
CA LEU A 148 -12.37 4.19 1.16
C LEU A 148 -11.28 3.12 1.17
N SER A 149 -10.06 3.50 0.78
CA SER A 149 -8.90 2.64 0.87
C SER A 149 -7.83 3.24 1.76
N VAL A 150 -7.14 2.39 2.51
CA VAL A 150 -6.06 2.79 3.42
C VAL A 150 -4.77 2.12 3.02
N GLY A 151 -3.75 2.93 2.72
CA GLY A 151 -2.38 2.44 2.52
C GLY A 151 -1.73 2.17 3.88
N PRO A 152 -1.44 0.89 4.22
CA PRO A 152 -0.95 0.56 5.54
C PRO A 152 0.37 1.24 5.87
N TYR A 153 0.57 1.60 7.14
CA TYR A 153 1.83 2.11 7.64
C TYR A 153 2.88 1.01 7.70
N HIS A 154 4.04 1.21 7.05
CA HIS A 154 5.06 0.18 6.98
C HIS A 154 5.81 0.05 8.31
N ALA A 155 5.62 -1.07 9.01
CA ALA A 155 6.41 -1.45 10.18
C ALA A 155 7.77 -1.95 9.72
N VAL A 156 8.82 -1.23 10.09
CA VAL A 156 10.22 -1.55 9.73
C VAL A 156 10.93 -2.07 10.97
N GLN A 157 11.37 -3.32 10.96
CA GLN A 157 12.01 -3.97 12.09
C GLN A 157 13.50 -4.28 11.86
N LYS A 158 13.86 -4.75 10.67
CA LYS A 158 15.23 -5.13 10.31
C LYS A 158 15.93 -4.03 9.48
N PRO A 159 17.25 -3.89 9.55
CA PRO A 159 17.99 -2.83 8.83
C PRO A 159 17.75 -2.81 7.32
N TYR A 160 17.68 -3.97 6.66
CA TYR A 160 17.46 -4.04 5.21
C TYR A 160 16.08 -3.54 4.77
N GLU A 161 15.08 -3.61 5.65
CA GLU A 161 13.72 -3.12 5.36
C GLU A 161 13.70 -1.59 5.16
N GLN A 162 14.72 -0.86 5.67
CA GLN A 162 14.90 0.57 5.42
C GLN A 162 15.06 0.90 3.92
N LEU A 163 15.54 -0.06 3.12
CA LEU A 163 15.67 0.08 1.67
C LEU A 163 14.33 0.24 0.96
N SER A 164 13.22 -0.14 1.61
CA SER A 164 11.86 0.05 1.09
C SER A 164 11.35 1.50 1.16
N ALA A 165 12.09 2.44 1.75
CA ALA A 165 11.60 3.78 2.05
C ALA A 165 11.07 4.53 0.81
N PHE A 166 11.83 4.56 -0.29
CA PHE A 166 11.39 5.21 -1.52
C PHE A 166 10.25 4.48 -2.22
N PHE A 167 10.24 3.16 -2.19
CA PHE A 167 9.15 2.37 -2.77
C PHE A 167 7.82 2.69 -2.10
N ASN A 168 7.79 2.66 -0.76
CA ASN A 168 6.59 2.99 0.01
C ASN A 168 6.16 4.44 -0.20
N LEU A 169 7.10 5.38 -0.14
CA LEU A 169 6.80 6.79 -0.31
C LEU A 169 6.19 7.08 -1.69
N ILE A 170 6.81 6.55 -2.75
CA ILE A 170 6.36 6.79 -4.13
C ILE A 170 5.05 6.08 -4.40
N MET A 171 4.87 4.83 -3.92
CA MET A 171 3.62 4.10 -4.02
C MET A 171 2.48 4.89 -3.36
N VAL A 172 2.68 5.36 -2.13
CA VAL A 172 1.66 6.13 -1.41
C VAL A 172 1.39 7.46 -2.10
N ALA A 173 2.41 8.23 -2.47
CA ALA A 173 2.25 9.53 -3.14
C ALA A 173 1.58 9.40 -4.51
N GLY A 174 1.82 8.30 -5.22
CA GLY A 174 1.19 7.99 -6.52
C GLY A 174 -0.28 7.59 -6.39
N THR A 175 -0.66 6.96 -5.28
CA THR A 175 -2.00 6.39 -5.07
C THR A 175 -2.97 7.40 -4.44
N VAL A 176 -2.56 8.11 -3.38
CA VAL A 176 -3.46 9.08 -2.72
C VAL A 176 -3.70 10.32 -3.58
N PRO A 177 -4.89 10.96 -3.51
CA PRO A 177 -6.08 10.58 -2.73
C PRO A 177 -7.12 9.78 -3.52
N HIS A 178 -6.91 9.48 -4.80
CA HIS A 178 -7.96 8.96 -5.69
C HIS A 178 -7.74 7.52 -6.16
N GLY A 179 -6.53 6.97 -6.01
CA GLY A 179 -6.27 5.56 -6.25
C GLY A 179 -6.77 4.70 -5.09
N LEU A 180 -6.76 3.38 -5.25
CA LEU A 180 -7.06 2.43 -4.19
C LEU A 180 -5.83 1.56 -3.90
N PHE A 181 -5.59 1.28 -2.62
CA PHE A 181 -4.58 0.33 -2.18
C PHE A 181 -5.15 -1.07 -2.17
N GLY A 182 -4.38 -2.05 -2.60
CA GLY A 182 -4.81 -3.45 -2.63
C GLY A 182 -4.96 -4.08 -1.25
N GLN A 183 -4.29 -3.54 -0.23
CA GLN A 183 -4.25 -4.12 1.12
C GLN A 183 -5.52 -3.91 1.93
N MET A 184 -6.30 -2.85 1.63
CA MET A 184 -7.53 -2.56 2.35
C MET A 184 -8.51 -1.75 1.50
N LEU A 185 -9.75 -2.21 1.44
CA LEU A 185 -10.88 -1.54 0.79
C LEU A 185 -12.13 -1.65 1.66
N LEU A 186 -12.67 -0.51 2.07
CA LEU A 186 -13.98 -0.39 2.73
C LEU A 186 -14.97 0.20 1.73
N VAL A 187 -16.11 -0.46 1.56
CA VAL A 187 -17.14 -0.08 0.59
C VAL A 187 -18.51 -0.52 1.09
N ASP A 188 -19.56 0.22 0.81
CA ASP A 188 -20.93 -0.27 1.02
C ASP A 188 -21.30 -1.34 -0.04
N GLN A 189 -22.18 -2.25 0.35
CA GLN A 189 -22.54 -3.41 -0.48
C GLN A 189 -23.21 -2.98 -1.81
N GLU A 190 -24.01 -1.92 -1.80
CA GLU A 190 -24.68 -1.40 -3.00
C GLU A 190 -23.63 -0.85 -4.00
N SER A 191 -22.72 0.01 -3.53
CA SER A 191 -21.62 0.55 -4.34
C SER A 191 -20.74 -0.56 -4.91
N TYR A 192 -20.41 -1.58 -4.10
CA TYR A 192 -19.63 -2.73 -4.52
C TYR A 192 -20.31 -3.51 -5.66
N GLN A 193 -21.62 -3.75 -5.55
CA GLN A 193 -22.38 -4.44 -6.60
C GLN A 193 -22.47 -3.59 -7.88
N ARG A 194 -22.72 -2.29 -7.75
CA ARG A 194 -22.84 -1.35 -8.89
C ARG A 194 -21.57 -1.26 -9.71
N VAL A 195 -20.38 -1.34 -9.12
CA VAL A 195 -19.11 -1.35 -9.87
C VAL A 195 -18.80 -2.73 -10.47
N GLY A 196 -19.57 -3.77 -10.13
CA GLY A 196 -19.38 -5.15 -10.57
C GLY A 196 -18.41 -5.95 -9.69
N GLY A 197 -18.06 -5.43 -8.52
CA GLY A 197 -17.21 -6.10 -7.53
C GLY A 197 -15.85 -6.57 -8.08
N HIS A 198 -15.30 -7.62 -7.46
CA HIS A 198 -14.06 -8.22 -7.93
C HIS A 198 -14.22 -9.01 -9.24
N ASP A 199 -15.47 -9.35 -9.64
CA ASP A 199 -15.71 -9.99 -10.94
C ASP A 199 -15.33 -9.06 -12.11
N ALA A 200 -15.63 -7.77 -12.00
CA ALA A 200 -15.27 -6.79 -13.02
C ALA A 200 -13.75 -6.62 -13.24
N VAL A 201 -12.93 -7.12 -12.30
CA VAL A 201 -11.46 -6.98 -12.31
C VAL A 201 -10.72 -8.31 -12.13
N LYS A 202 -11.39 -9.43 -12.34
CA LYS A 202 -10.95 -10.79 -12.02
C LYS A 202 -9.59 -11.21 -12.60
N GLY A 203 -9.24 -10.74 -13.80
CA GLY A 203 -8.02 -11.12 -14.53
C GLY A 203 -6.80 -10.25 -14.20
N TYR A 204 -6.97 -9.13 -13.51
CA TYR A 204 -5.90 -8.17 -13.31
C TYR A 204 -5.04 -8.49 -12.08
N ILE A 205 -3.72 -8.24 -12.19
CA ILE A 205 -2.77 -8.40 -11.07
C ILE A 205 -2.91 -7.24 -10.09
N LEU A 206 -3.11 -6.02 -10.61
CA LEU A 206 -3.36 -4.81 -9.83
C LEU A 206 -4.85 -4.46 -9.87
N GLU A 207 -5.67 -5.33 -9.30
CA GLU A 207 -7.13 -5.23 -9.26
C GLU A 207 -7.61 -3.90 -8.67
N ASN A 208 -6.91 -3.38 -7.67
CA ASN A 208 -7.24 -2.14 -7.00
C ASN A 208 -7.19 -0.91 -7.92
N PHE A 209 -6.25 -0.85 -8.88
CA PHE A 209 -6.23 0.24 -9.87
C PHE A 209 -7.43 0.19 -10.81
N ARG A 210 -7.80 -1.02 -11.23
CA ARG A 210 -8.98 -1.23 -12.09
C ARG A 210 -10.28 -0.98 -11.34
N LEU A 211 -10.36 -1.38 -10.06
CA LEU A 211 -11.50 -1.02 -9.20
C LEU A 211 -11.61 0.50 -9.05
N ALA A 212 -10.51 1.23 -8.80
CA ALA A 212 -10.53 2.68 -8.75
C ALA A 212 -11.08 3.31 -10.03
N GLN A 213 -10.69 2.78 -11.19
CA GLN A 213 -11.22 3.21 -12.49
C GLN A 213 -12.72 2.93 -12.61
N ARG A 214 -13.21 1.73 -12.18
CA ARG A 214 -14.63 1.37 -12.19
C ARG A 214 -15.47 2.29 -11.30
N PHE A 215 -14.97 2.64 -10.10
CA PHE A 215 -15.61 3.64 -9.24
C PHE A 215 -15.75 4.99 -9.93
N HIS A 216 -14.68 5.44 -10.59
CA HIS A 216 -14.70 6.69 -11.35
C HIS A 216 -15.70 6.65 -12.53
N GLU A 217 -15.71 5.58 -13.34
CA GLU A 217 -16.60 5.39 -14.48
C GLU A 217 -18.08 5.33 -14.08
N THR A 218 -18.38 4.79 -12.90
CA THR A 218 -19.75 4.70 -12.38
C THR A 218 -20.20 5.94 -11.59
N GLY A 219 -19.32 6.95 -11.46
CA GLY A 219 -19.59 8.16 -10.70
C GLY A 219 -19.71 7.95 -9.18
N ILE A 220 -19.29 6.78 -8.66
CA ILE A 220 -19.29 6.50 -7.24
C ILE A 220 -18.00 7.08 -6.63
N PRO A 221 -18.07 7.87 -5.54
CA PRO A 221 -16.90 8.44 -4.90
C PRO A 221 -15.91 7.37 -4.44
N SER A 222 -14.64 7.57 -4.72
CA SER A 222 -13.56 6.76 -4.16
C SER A 222 -12.44 7.64 -3.64
N ARG A 223 -11.85 7.25 -2.51
CA ARG A 223 -10.73 7.98 -1.94
C ARG A 223 -9.78 7.04 -1.20
N SER A 224 -8.56 7.52 -1.03
CA SER A 224 -7.56 6.82 -0.24
C SER A 224 -6.85 7.72 0.74
N MET A 225 -6.30 7.13 1.79
CA MET A 225 -5.55 7.81 2.84
C MET A 225 -4.37 6.97 3.31
N THR A 226 -3.45 7.60 4.07
CA THR A 226 -2.34 6.91 4.74
C THR A 226 -2.82 6.26 6.03
N GLY A 227 -2.30 5.09 6.36
CA GLY A 227 -2.76 4.28 7.51
C GLY A 227 -1.99 4.48 8.81
N LYS A 228 -1.23 5.57 8.95
CA LYS A 228 -0.45 5.81 10.17
C LYS A 228 -1.37 5.99 11.39
N GLY A 229 -1.26 5.06 12.35
CA GLY A 229 -2.10 5.02 13.54
C GLY A 229 -3.44 4.30 13.33
N GLU A 230 -3.68 3.71 12.16
CA GLU A 230 -4.93 3.04 11.79
C GLU A 230 -4.70 1.59 11.36
N LEU A 231 -3.89 1.40 10.31
CA LEU A 231 -3.59 0.09 9.74
C LEU A 231 -2.09 0.01 9.43
N ALA A 232 -1.45 -1.07 9.82
CA ALA A 232 -0.05 -1.31 9.56
C ALA A 232 0.17 -2.65 8.85
N PHE A 233 1.33 -2.82 8.24
CA PHE A 233 1.79 -4.08 7.65
C PHE A 233 3.30 -4.19 7.73
N ARG A 234 3.83 -5.39 7.55
CA ARG A 234 5.26 -5.62 7.43
C ARG A 234 5.55 -6.36 6.14
N MET A 235 6.28 -5.71 5.23
CA MET A 235 6.67 -6.30 3.96
C MET A 235 8.02 -7.03 4.07
N TYR A 236 8.10 -8.19 3.43
CA TYR A 236 9.35 -8.92 3.18
C TYR A 236 10.18 -9.26 4.43
N PRO A 237 9.59 -9.91 5.47
CA PRO A 237 10.28 -10.20 6.73
C PRO A 237 11.41 -11.22 6.59
N ASN A 238 11.48 -11.99 5.49
CA ASN A 238 12.37 -13.12 5.32
C ASN A 238 13.70 -12.78 4.66
N GLY A 239 13.96 -11.50 4.37
CA GLY A 239 15.28 -11.04 3.94
C GLY A 239 15.31 -10.20 2.68
N LEU A 240 16.53 -9.79 2.30
CA LEU A 240 16.76 -8.89 1.17
C LEU A 240 16.32 -9.50 -0.17
N ALA A 241 16.46 -10.81 -0.35
CA ALA A 241 16.06 -11.47 -1.60
C ALA A 241 14.54 -11.39 -1.81
N GLU A 242 13.75 -11.63 -0.76
CA GLU A 242 12.29 -11.48 -0.80
C GLU A 242 11.89 -10.03 -1.08
N LEU A 243 12.58 -9.07 -0.46
CA LEU A 243 12.34 -7.64 -0.66
C LEU A 243 12.58 -7.22 -2.13
N VAL A 244 13.70 -7.65 -2.72
CA VAL A 244 14.03 -7.38 -4.14
C VAL A 244 12.99 -8.01 -5.06
N GLU A 245 12.65 -9.28 -4.82
CA GLU A 245 11.66 -10.00 -5.62
C GLU A 245 10.28 -9.34 -5.54
N GLY A 246 9.84 -9.01 -4.34
CA GLY A 246 8.52 -8.39 -4.10
C GLY A 246 8.38 -7.03 -4.77
N TRP A 247 9.37 -6.13 -4.61
CA TRP A 247 9.34 -4.83 -5.27
C TRP A 247 9.47 -4.93 -6.79
N THR A 248 10.26 -5.88 -7.31
CA THR A 248 10.37 -6.12 -8.76
C THR A 248 9.02 -6.47 -9.39
N LYS A 249 8.18 -7.26 -8.71
CA LYS A 249 6.85 -7.66 -9.20
C LYS A 249 5.86 -6.51 -9.33
N GLY A 250 5.87 -5.58 -8.36
CA GLY A 250 4.92 -4.45 -8.32
C GLY A 250 5.30 -3.25 -9.15
N PHE A 251 6.57 -3.13 -9.53
CA PHE A 251 7.14 -1.88 -10.03
C PHE A 251 6.73 -1.53 -11.45
N ALA A 252 6.87 -2.48 -12.37
CA ALA A 252 6.58 -2.26 -13.79
C ALA A 252 5.10 -1.91 -14.02
N SER A 253 4.21 -2.60 -13.31
CA SER A 253 2.75 -2.36 -13.38
C SER A 253 2.33 -1.07 -12.67
N GLY A 254 2.94 -0.73 -11.52
CA GLY A 254 2.56 0.44 -10.72
C GLY A 254 2.88 1.78 -11.38
N ALA A 255 4.04 1.90 -12.04
CA ALA A 255 4.44 3.14 -12.72
C ALA A 255 3.50 3.52 -13.87
N GLY A 256 3.01 2.52 -14.62
CA GLY A 256 2.07 2.73 -15.72
C GLY A 256 0.69 3.25 -15.31
N HIS A 257 0.30 3.08 -14.04
CA HIS A 257 -0.99 3.51 -13.51
C HIS A 257 -0.93 4.83 -12.72
N THR A 258 0.27 5.37 -12.49
CA THR A 258 0.43 6.67 -11.81
C THR A 258 0.01 7.80 -12.74
N PRO A 259 -0.86 8.74 -12.29
CA PRO A 259 -1.26 9.88 -13.11
C PRO A 259 -0.05 10.68 -13.62
N LYS A 260 0.00 10.98 -14.91
CA LYS A 260 1.14 11.65 -15.56
C LYS A 260 1.68 12.88 -14.81
N PRO A 261 0.83 13.82 -14.31
CA PRO A 261 1.33 14.97 -13.55
C PRO A 261 2.06 14.58 -12.27
N VAL A 262 1.56 13.54 -11.58
CA VAL A 262 2.18 13.02 -10.34
C VAL A 262 3.50 12.32 -10.66
N LEU A 263 3.54 11.54 -11.73
CA LEU A 263 4.75 10.87 -12.19
C LEU A 263 5.83 11.90 -12.55
N LEU A 264 5.50 12.95 -13.30
CA LEU A 264 6.42 14.05 -13.62
C LEU A 264 6.94 14.76 -12.36
N LEU A 265 6.07 14.99 -11.38
CA LEU A 265 6.43 15.59 -10.10
C LEU A 265 7.41 14.69 -9.32
N ILE A 266 7.16 13.38 -9.29
CA ILE A 266 8.06 12.39 -8.66
C ILE A 266 9.42 12.39 -9.35
N VAL A 267 9.45 12.31 -10.69
CA VAL A 267 10.70 12.30 -11.47
C VAL A 267 11.49 13.59 -11.23
N ALA A 268 10.84 14.75 -11.30
CA ALA A 268 11.47 16.05 -11.05
C ALA A 268 12.10 16.10 -9.65
N TRP A 269 11.36 15.67 -8.63
CA TRP A 269 11.83 15.66 -7.24
C TRP A 269 12.99 14.67 -7.03
N LEU A 270 12.92 13.45 -7.59
CA LEU A 270 14.00 12.45 -7.53
C LEU A 270 15.27 12.98 -8.22
N THR A 271 15.12 13.64 -9.38
CA THR A 271 16.24 14.29 -10.07
C THR A 271 16.87 15.37 -9.20
N GLY A 272 16.06 16.22 -8.57
CA GLY A 272 16.55 17.28 -7.68
C GLY A 272 17.40 16.76 -6.52
N MET A 273 17.05 15.59 -5.96
CA MET A 273 17.82 14.97 -4.87
C MET A 273 19.21 14.49 -5.30
N MET A 274 19.38 14.11 -6.57
CA MET A 274 20.68 13.66 -7.06
C MET A 274 21.66 14.81 -7.32
N LEU A 275 21.17 15.99 -7.64
CA LEU A 275 22.01 17.13 -8.05
C LEU A 275 23.02 17.58 -6.98
N PRO A 276 22.67 17.75 -5.69
CA PRO A 276 23.64 18.17 -4.68
C PRO A 276 24.68 17.09 -4.35
N VAL A 277 24.37 15.81 -4.57
CA VAL A 277 25.24 14.68 -4.17
C VAL A 277 26.61 14.75 -4.83
N GLY A 278 26.68 15.10 -6.12
CA GLY A 278 27.93 15.23 -6.86
C GLY A 278 28.85 16.36 -6.38
N TRP A 279 28.33 17.31 -5.63
CA TRP A 279 29.07 18.51 -5.17
C TRP A 279 29.33 18.51 -3.66
N LEU A 280 28.92 17.48 -2.92
CA LEU A 280 29.02 17.42 -1.44
C LEU A 280 30.44 17.63 -0.92
N ALA A 281 31.45 17.10 -1.61
CA ALA A 281 32.86 17.21 -1.22
C ALA A 281 33.48 18.58 -1.51
N PHE A 282 32.82 19.43 -2.32
CA PHE A 282 33.41 20.64 -2.88
C PHE A 282 32.67 21.90 -2.51
N SER A 283 31.45 21.81 -1.97
CA SER A 283 30.58 22.96 -1.74
C SER A 283 29.75 22.83 -0.48
N VAL A 284 29.87 23.84 0.42
CA VAL A 284 29.00 23.96 1.60
C VAL A 284 27.52 24.19 1.21
N TRP A 285 27.28 24.85 0.08
CA TRP A 285 25.93 25.08 -0.42
C TRP A 285 25.27 23.79 -0.88
N ALA A 286 26.05 22.91 -1.53
CA ALA A 286 25.55 21.57 -1.88
C ALA A 286 25.20 20.77 -0.63
N ALA A 287 26.00 20.85 0.43
CA ALA A 287 25.70 20.20 1.70
C ALA A 287 24.40 20.75 2.33
N LEU A 288 24.16 22.07 2.27
CA LEU A 288 22.92 22.68 2.75
C LEU A 288 21.70 22.21 1.96
N VAL A 289 21.79 22.20 0.62
CA VAL A 289 20.69 21.70 -0.25
C VAL A 289 20.42 20.22 0.01
N TYR A 290 21.47 19.43 0.18
CA TYR A 290 21.35 18.01 0.55
C TYR A 290 20.59 17.83 1.87
N LEU A 291 20.92 18.61 2.89
CA LEU A 291 20.26 18.56 4.19
C LEU A 291 18.79 18.99 4.11
N LEU A 292 18.44 19.93 3.23
CA LEU A 292 17.03 20.30 3.00
C LEU A 292 16.24 19.11 2.44
N PHE A 293 16.77 18.35 1.48
CA PHE A 293 16.16 17.09 1.02
C PHE A 293 16.09 16.05 2.12
N ALA A 294 17.15 15.87 2.90
CA ALA A 294 17.17 14.90 4.00
C ALA A 294 16.10 15.23 5.07
N LEU A 295 15.93 16.50 5.44
CA LEU A 295 14.88 16.95 6.37
C LEU A 295 13.48 16.70 5.80
N GLN A 296 13.25 17.05 4.52
CA GLN A 296 11.98 16.80 3.84
C GLN A 296 11.65 15.30 3.82
N LEU A 297 12.63 14.46 3.45
CA LEU A 297 12.50 12.99 3.47
C LEU A 297 12.23 12.46 4.87
N GLY A 298 12.88 13.00 5.91
CA GLY A 298 12.63 12.61 7.29
C GLY A 298 11.17 12.78 7.70
N VAL A 299 10.53 13.86 7.24
CA VAL A 299 9.08 14.07 7.45
C VAL A 299 8.25 13.09 6.61
N MET A 300 8.60 12.95 5.33
CA MET A 300 7.83 12.10 4.39
C MET A 300 7.88 10.62 4.77
N PHE A 301 9.07 10.10 5.09
CA PHE A 301 9.24 8.71 5.49
C PHE A 301 8.45 8.36 6.74
N ARG A 302 8.42 9.24 7.74
CA ARG A 302 7.63 9.04 8.98
C ARG A 302 6.11 9.05 8.77
N ARG A 303 5.63 9.51 7.62
CA ARG A 303 4.20 9.46 7.28
C ARG A 303 3.78 8.13 6.67
N VAL A 304 4.72 7.43 6.03
CA VAL A 304 4.44 6.19 5.29
C VAL A 304 4.99 4.92 5.97
N GLY A 305 5.91 5.06 6.93
CA GLY A 305 6.47 3.92 7.63
C GLY A 305 7.37 4.29 8.82
N ALA A 306 7.74 3.29 9.59
CA ALA A 306 8.64 3.40 10.76
C ALA A 306 10.12 3.55 10.33
N PHE A 307 10.39 4.31 9.27
CA PHE A 307 11.74 4.54 8.79
C PHE A 307 12.52 5.45 9.74
N ARG A 308 13.77 5.10 9.98
CA ARG A 308 14.65 5.80 10.92
C ARG A 308 15.20 7.08 10.29
N TRP A 309 15.54 8.07 11.11
CA TRP A 309 16.09 9.36 10.67
C TRP A 309 17.35 9.23 9.79
N HIS A 310 18.22 8.24 10.09
CA HIS A 310 19.42 8.00 9.31
C HIS A 310 19.14 7.52 7.88
N THR A 311 18.00 6.87 7.63
CA THR A 311 17.55 6.52 6.28
C THR A 311 17.32 7.76 5.42
N ALA A 312 16.78 8.82 6.03
CA ALA A 312 16.62 10.10 5.36
C ALA A 312 17.97 10.84 5.22
N LEU A 313 18.84 10.80 6.25
CA LEU A 313 20.14 11.44 6.17
C LEU A 313 21.04 10.78 5.11
N PHE A 314 21.05 9.48 5.03
CA PHE A 314 21.81 8.71 4.03
C PHE A 314 20.95 8.29 2.84
N TYR A 315 20.02 9.15 2.42
CA TYR A 315 19.04 8.85 1.37
C TYR A 315 19.64 8.37 0.03
N PRO A 316 20.88 8.70 -0.37
CA PRO A 316 21.45 8.15 -1.59
C PRO A 316 21.49 6.62 -1.61
N VAL A 317 21.67 5.97 -0.44
CA VAL A 317 21.72 4.50 -0.35
C VAL A 317 20.37 3.85 -0.73
N PRO A 318 19.25 4.14 -0.07
CA PRO A 318 17.96 3.59 -0.48
C PRO A 318 17.48 4.13 -1.84
N LEU A 319 17.94 5.30 -2.29
CA LEU A 319 17.60 5.84 -3.61
C LEU A 319 18.32 5.07 -4.74
N ILE A 320 19.61 4.78 -4.58
CA ILE A 320 20.35 3.94 -5.54
C ILE A 320 19.75 2.54 -5.60
N PHE A 321 19.40 1.97 -4.43
CA PHE A 321 18.72 0.68 -4.37
C PHE A 321 17.37 0.71 -5.11
N TYR A 322 16.59 1.77 -4.92
CA TYR A 322 15.34 1.99 -5.63
C TYR A 322 15.54 1.98 -7.16
N PHE A 323 16.50 2.74 -7.68
CA PHE A 323 16.80 2.77 -9.12
C PHE A 323 17.33 1.43 -9.65
N ALA A 324 18.17 0.75 -8.86
CA ALA A 324 18.69 -0.57 -9.25
C ALA A 324 17.56 -1.60 -9.41
N VAL A 325 16.65 -1.67 -8.45
CA VAL A 325 15.47 -2.58 -8.52
C VAL A 325 14.52 -2.16 -9.65
N PHE A 326 14.35 -0.85 -9.89
CA PHE A 326 13.55 -0.35 -11.01
C PHE A 326 14.15 -0.79 -12.36
N ALA A 327 15.43 -0.56 -12.58
CA ALA A 327 16.11 -0.99 -13.79
C ALA A 327 16.03 -2.51 -13.98
N TRP A 328 16.22 -3.27 -12.90
CA TRP A 328 16.08 -4.72 -12.90
C TRP A 328 14.67 -5.18 -13.26
N SER A 329 13.64 -4.51 -12.73
CA SER A 329 12.25 -4.77 -13.05
C SER A 329 11.94 -4.55 -14.54
N MET A 330 12.46 -3.47 -15.12
CA MET A 330 12.31 -3.16 -16.56
C MET A 330 12.92 -4.25 -17.46
N LEU A 331 14.10 -4.77 -17.08
CA LEU A 331 14.78 -5.84 -17.83
C LEU A 331 14.05 -7.20 -17.72
N ARG A 332 13.22 -7.38 -16.69
CA ARG A 332 12.44 -8.62 -16.47
C ARG A 332 10.98 -8.50 -16.88
N SER A 333 10.52 -7.34 -17.32
CA SER A 333 9.14 -7.14 -17.83
C SER A 333 8.83 -8.15 -18.93
N GLY A 334 7.67 -8.83 -18.82
CA GLY A 334 7.24 -9.86 -19.78
C GLY A 334 7.61 -11.30 -19.42
N ARG A 335 8.28 -11.56 -18.27
CA ARG A 335 8.53 -12.92 -17.78
C ARG A 335 7.45 -13.36 -16.78
N GLN A 336 7.21 -14.68 -16.72
CA GLN A 336 6.29 -15.27 -15.74
C GLN A 336 6.73 -14.95 -14.31
N VAL A 337 5.78 -14.53 -13.48
CA VAL A 337 5.99 -14.21 -12.07
C VAL A 337 5.35 -15.29 -11.21
N THR A 338 6.06 -15.81 -10.22
CA THR A 338 5.51 -16.79 -9.28
C THR A 338 4.97 -16.05 -8.04
N TRP A 339 3.73 -16.32 -7.64
CA TRP A 339 3.14 -15.79 -6.42
C TRP A 339 2.59 -16.94 -5.56
N LYS A 340 3.10 -17.08 -4.34
CA LYS A 340 2.72 -18.15 -3.36
C LYS A 340 2.57 -19.53 -4.03
N GLY A 341 3.55 -19.90 -4.86
CA GLY A 341 3.59 -21.20 -5.56
C GLY A 341 2.76 -21.30 -6.85
N ARG A 342 2.07 -20.22 -7.27
CA ARG A 342 1.37 -20.18 -8.58
C ARG A 342 2.15 -19.30 -9.57
N THR A 343 2.36 -19.82 -10.79
CA THR A 343 2.96 -19.05 -11.88
C THR A 343 1.91 -18.14 -12.50
N ILE A 344 2.18 -16.84 -12.55
CA ILE A 344 1.29 -15.81 -13.09
C ILE A 344 2.00 -15.14 -14.28
N ARG A 345 1.33 -15.00 -15.43
CA ARG A 345 1.83 -14.14 -16.50
C ARG A 345 1.67 -12.68 -16.07
N ALA A 346 2.77 -11.93 -16.14
CA ALA A 346 2.71 -10.47 -16.03
C ALA A 346 2.09 -9.93 -17.33
N ASP A 347 1.01 -9.14 -17.20
CA ASP A 347 0.40 -8.39 -18.31
C ASP A 347 1.26 -7.19 -18.66
#